data_51f5b6027a5f98e3dcc68e473cc367b8
#
_entry.id   51f5b6027a5f98e3dcc68e473cc367b8
#
_cell.length_a   1.000
_cell.length_b   1.000
_cell.length_c   1.000
_cell.angle_alpha   90.00
_cell.angle_beta   90.00
_cell.angle_gamma   90.00
#
_symmetry.space_group_name_H-M   'P 1'
#
loop_
_entity.id
_entity.type
_entity.pdbx_description
1 polymer ?
#
loop_
_entity_poly.entity_id
_entity_poly.type
_entity_poly.pdbx_seq_one_letter_code
_entity_poly.pdbx_strand_id
1 'polypeptide(L)'
;MSKYNIYKNISPNIFRGYDIRAVYGQDLNEDIAYTIGLGFGSYIQEKGYTKCLVGHDNRTSSEPLSDALIEGITSTGVDVVFLGLCTTPMYYYGQKFLGIDPGVMITASHNPKEYNGFKIAFDDFGNACGQMIQDFRVFIEEGKFKTGEGSVSTYDIKDEYLKAIKESISLGDRKIKVVVDTANGTASIIAKEVYGMFDNVELVPLYIDSNPEFPNHHPDPSVEANNADLKAKVLETGADLGIGIDGDGDRVGVIDENGNMIFIDFYAIIIWRDIMSKVANKHALFDVKCSKSLADEVEKLGGIPVCYRTGNSYMKAKMREGDFAFGSELSGHVFFRDKWDNIDDGLYAGLRLVEILSKTDKSLSHLLDGVKRYYASPELIIKSTDDEKFKVIEKVKEYCRQKGYQVNDIDGVRAEFNNGWALVRASNTGPNITARFEGVTEEDRDRIQEEFMALI
;
A
#
# COMPACT_ATOMS: atom_id res chain seq x y z
N MET A 1 4.35 -13.61 35.78
CA MET A 1 3.08 -12.88 35.52
C MET A 1 3.40 -11.77 34.49
N SER A 2 2.56 -11.60 33.50
CA SER A 2 2.70 -10.52 32.51
C SER A 2 2.67 -9.14 33.21
N LYS A 3 3.42 -8.17 32.68
CA LYS A 3 3.32 -6.77 33.12
C LYS A 3 2.10 -6.06 32.51
N TYR A 4 1.46 -6.67 31.51
CA TYR A 4 0.28 -6.15 30.81
C TYR A 4 -1.01 -6.79 31.31
N ASN A 5 -2.13 -6.10 31.11
CA ASN A 5 -3.47 -6.54 31.51
C ASN A 5 -4.29 -6.91 30.27
N ILE A 6 -5.21 -7.87 30.44
CA ILE A 6 -6.19 -8.17 29.40
C ILE A 6 -7.21 -7.03 29.33
N TYR A 7 -7.32 -6.39 28.16
CA TYR A 7 -8.24 -5.28 27.92
C TYR A 7 -9.56 -5.80 27.32
N LYS A 8 -10.67 -5.66 28.06
CA LYS A 8 -11.95 -6.30 27.69
C LYS A 8 -12.82 -5.50 26.71
N ASN A 9 -12.61 -4.18 26.59
CA ASN A 9 -13.49 -3.29 25.84
C ASN A 9 -12.74 -2.59 24.70
N ILE A 10 -12.09 -3.38 23.84
CA ILE A 10 -11.41 -2.85 22.65
C ILE A 10 -12.45 -2.25 21.71
N SER A 11 -12.23 -1.00 21.30
CA SER A 11 -13.13 -0.32 20.37
C SER A 11 -13.25 -1.09 19.04
N PRO A 12 -14.47 -1.45 18.61
CA PRO A 12 -14.64 -2.11 17.32
C PRO A 12 -14.15 -1.25 16.14
N ASN A 13 -14.11 0.06 16.32
CA ASN A 13 -13.73 1.01 15.28
C ASN A 13 -12.26 0.94 14.89
N ILE A 14 -11.38 0.33 15.69
CA ILE A 14 -9.98 0.14 15.31
C ILE A 14 -9.79 -1.00 14.30
N PHE A 15 -10.74 -1.95 14.24
CA PHE A 15 -10.74 -3.07 13.26
C PHE A 15 -11.31 -2.60 11.93
N ARG A 16 -10.42 -2.13 11.05
CA ARG A 16 -10.77 -1.53 9.76
C ARG A 16 -10.99 -2.61 8.67
N GLY A 17 -11.13 -2.17 7.43
CA GLY A 17 -11.43 -3.07 6.31
C GLY A 17 -10.34 -4.10 5.99
N TYR A 18 -9.07 -3.84 6.34
CA TYR A 18 -7.93 -4.73 6.04
C TYR A 18 -6.74 -4.59 7.02
N ASP A 19 -6.90 -3.89 8.12
CA ASP A 19 -5.91 -3.75 9.18
C ASP A 19 -6.58 -3.34 10.52
N ILE A 20 -5.78 -3.30 11.57
CA ILE A 20 -6.13 -2.62 12.82
C ILE A 20 -5.39 -1.28 12.82
N ARG A 21 -6.11 -0.17 13.08
CA ARG A 21 -5.53 1.16 13.06
C ARG A 21 -6.19 2.11 14.05
N ALA A 22 -5.37 2.77 14.88
CA ALA A 22 -5.85 3.64 15.95
C ALA A 22 -4.83 4.73 16.31
N VAL A 23 -5.27 5.71 17.09
CA VAL A 23 -4.39 6.71 17.72
C VAL A 23 -3.77 6.08 18.97
N TYR A 24 -2.43 6.05 19.03
CA TYR A 24 -1.70 5.55 20.17
C TYR A 24 -1.93 6.43 21.41
N GLY A 25 -2.13 5.78 22.55
CA GLY A 25 -2.46 6.46 23.81
C GLY A 25 -3.94 6.85 23.97
N GLN A 26 -4.75 6.70 22.91
CA GLN A 26 -6.21 6.90 22.98
C GLN A 26 -6.97 5.57 22.81
N ASP A 27 -6.95 5.02 21.59
CA ASP A 27 -7.68 3.81 21.23
C ASP A 27 -6.77 2.58 21.11
N LEU A 28 -5.45 2.76 21.21
CA LEU A 28 -4.43 1.71 21.17
C LEU A 28 -3.34 2.01 22.21
N ASN A 29 -3.01 0.99 23.00
CA ASN A 29 -1.92 1.00 23.96
C ASN A 29 -1.36 -0.43 24.13
N GLU A 30 -0.39 -0.61 25.01
CA GLU A 30 0.31 -1.88 25.25
C GLU A 30 -0.62 -2.97 25.81
N ASP A 31 -1.57 -2.64 26.67
CA ASP A 31 -2.54 -3.63 27.20
C ASP A 31 -3.48 -4.14 26.08
N ILE A 32 -3.88 -3.26 25.16
CA ILE A 32 -4.66 -3.64 23.97
C ILE A 32 -3.80 -4.49 23.04
N ALA A 33 -2.55 -4.11 22.78
CA ALA A 33 -1.63 -4.88 21.95
C ALA A 33 -1.36 -6.28 22.51
N TYR A 34 -1.16 -6.39 23.83
CA TYR A 34 -1.05 -7.67 24.54
C TYR A 34 -2.30 -8.53 24.34
N THR A 35 -3.48 -7.93 24.49
CA THR A 35 -4.76 -8.65 24.31
C THR A 35 -4.96 -9.12 22.87
N ILE A 36 -4.59 -8.28 21.89
CA ILE A 36 -4.59 -8.65 20.46
C ILE A 36 -3.59 -9.79 20.23
N GLY A 37 -2.42 -9.76 20.90
CA GLY A 37 -1.43 -10.84 20.85
C GLY A 37 -1.95 -12.18 21.37
N LEU A 38 -2.65 -12.17 22.53
CA LEU A 38 -3.33 -13.36 23.07
C LEU A 38 -4.38 -13.89 22.07
N GLY A 39 -5.17 -12.99 21.48
CA GLY A 39 -6.15 -13.33 20.46
C GLY A 39 -5.50 -13.93 19.23
N PHE A 40 -4.47 -13.28 18.71
CA PHE A 40 -3.76 -13.72 17.50
C PHE A 40 -3.11 -15.10 17.68
N GLY A 41 -2.33 -15.29 18.76
CA GLY A 41 -1.68 -16.57 19.03
C GLY A 41 -2.69 -17.70 19.21
N SER A 42 -3.82 -17.44 19.90
CA SER A 42 -4.91 -18.42 20.05
C SER A 42 -5.58 -18.73 18.71
N TYR A 43 -5.85 -17.72 17.90
CA TYR A 43 -6.55 -17.83 16.63
C TYR A 43 -5.75 -18.63 15.57
N ILE A 44 -4.44 -18.35 15.44
CA ILE A 44 -3.59 -19.10 14.50
C ILE A 44 -3.38 -20.56 14.94
N GLN A 45 -3.39 -20.85 16.23
CA GLN A 45 -3.33 -22.24 16.74
C GLN A 45 -4.59 -23.04 16.38
N GLU A 46 -5.77 -22.41 16.26
CA GLU A 46 -6.98 -23.09 15.74
C GLU A 46 -6.83 -23.49 14.28
N LYS A 47 -5.98 -22.76 13.53
CA LYS A 47 -5.60 -23.08 12.15
C LYS A 47 -4.42 -24.05 12.05
N GLY A 48 -3.86 -24.50 13.17
CA GLY A 48 -2.75 -25.47 13.20
C GLY A 48 -1.35 -24.87 13.21
N TYR A 49 -1.21 -23.53 13.29
CA TYR A 49 0.10 -22.88 13.35
C TYR A 49 0.60 -22.77 14.78
N THR A 50 1.90 -22.97 14.96
CA THR A 50 2.60 -22.87 16.26
C THR A 50 3.71 -21.84 16.26
N LYS A 51 3.91 -21.14 15.13
CA LYS A 51 4.94 -20.13 14.94
C LYS A 51 4.40 -18.99 14.08
N CYS A 52 4.85 -17.76 14.37
CA CYS A 52 4.50 -16.59 13.56
C CYS A 52 5.69 -15.62 13.40
N LEU A 53 5.56 -14.69 12.45
CA LEU A 53 6.53 -13.64 12.19
C LEU A 53 6.01 -12.31 12.76
N VAL A 54 6.89 -11.50 13.36
CA VAL A 54 6.58 -10.15 13.84
C VAL A 54 7.65 -9.18 13.38
N GLY A 55 7.25 -8.01 12.89
CA GLY A 55 8.12 -6.89 12.56
C GLY A 55 7.45 -5.57 12.90
N HIS A 56 8.21 -4.47 12.90
CA HIS A 56 7.65 -3.14 13.17
C HIS A 56 8.33 -2.04 12.35
N ASP A 57 7.59 -0.94 12.13
CA ASP A 57 8.09 0.28 11.50
C ASP A 57 8.87 1.17 12.49
N ASN A 58 9.32 2.35 12.02
CA ASN A 58 10.16 3.25 12.82
C ASN A 58 9.39 4.19 13.76
N ARG A 59 8.06 4.06 13.92
CA ARG A 59 7.28 4.91 14.83
C ARG A 59 7.69 4.70 16.28
N THR A 60 7.69 5.78 17.07
CA THR A 60 8.06 5.71 18.50
C THR A 60 7.22 4.70 19.30
N SER A 61 5.96 4.52 18.89
CA SER A 61 5.05 3.58 19.55
C SER A 61 5.18 2.13 19.07
N SER A 62 5.97 1.86 18.00
CA SER A 62 6.02 0.52 17.41
C SER A 62 6.75 -0.50 18.26
N GLU A 63 7.88 -0.12 18.88
CA GLU A 63 8.65 -1.00 19.76
C GLU A 63 7.84 -1.39 21.03
N PRO A 64 7.26 -0.45 21.81
CA PRO A 64 6.43 -0.82 22.97
C PRO A 64 5.22 -1.70 22.62
N LEU A 65 4.57 -1.43 21.47
CA LEU A 65 3.45 -2.24 21.00
C LEU A 65 3.89 -3.64 20.56
N SER A 66 5.07 -3.76 19.92
CA SER A 66 5.62 -5.07 19.53
C SER A 66 5.97 -5.92 20.73
N ASP A 67 6.58 -5.34 21.75
CA ASP A 67 6.90 -6.05 23.01
C ASP A 67 5.64 -6.63 23.66
N ALA A 68 4.59 -5.83 23.77
CA ALA A 68 3.33 -6.25 24.37
C ALA A 68 2.62 -7.33 23.53
N LEU A 69 2.57 -7.13 22.20
CA LEU A 69 1.99 -8.10 21.26
C LEU A 69 2.71 -9.45 21.33
N ILE A 70 4.05 -9.44 21.30
CA ILE A 70 4.90 -10.64 21.35
C ILE A 70 4.69 -11.37 22.68
N GLU A 71 4.65 -10.65 23.82
CA GLU A 71 4.36 -11.27 25.11
C GLU A 71 2.96 -11.93 25.13
N GLY A 72 1.95 -11.28 24.52
CA GLY A 72 0.62 -11.86 24.36
C GLY A 72 0.65 -13.14 23.52
N ILE A 73 1.31 -13.11 22.36
CA ILE A 73 1.42 -14.28 21.47
C ILE A 73 2.11 -15.45 22.19
N THR A 74 3.28 -15.20 22.77
CA THR A 74 4.07 -16.27 23.45
C THR A 74 3.37 -16.84 24.68
N SER A 75 2.55 -16.03 25.37
CA SER A 75 1.70 -16.50 26.48
C SER A 75 0.63 -17.52 26.06
N THR A 76 0.38 -17.69 24.77
CA THR A 76 -0.50 -18.73 24.22
C THR A 76 0.23 -20.03 23.86
N GLY A 77 1.57 -20.05 23.87
CA GLY A 77 2.40 -21.17 23.46
C GLY A 77 2.86 -21.12 21.98
N VAL A 78 2.65 -19.98 21.30
CA VAL A 78 3.12 -19.76 19.93
C VAL A 78 4.53 -19.17 19.96
N ASP A 79 5.44 -19.73 19.16
CA ASP A 79 6.78 -19.19 18.96
C ASP A 79 6.74 -17.97 18.03
N VAL A 80 7.58 -16.97 18.34
CA VAL A 80 7.73 -15.77 17.53
C VAL A 80 9.13 -15.70 16.92
N VAL A 81 9.18 -15.48 15.60
CA VAL A 81 10.38 -14.99 14.92
C VAL A 81 10.23 -13.47 14.78
N PHE A 82 11.12 -12.73 15.43
CA PHE A 82 11.07 -11.28 15.46
C PHE A 82 12.11 -10.68 14.52
N LEU A 83 11.65 -9.91 13.52
CA LEU A 83 12.51 -9.19 12.58
C LEU A 83 13.01 -7.85 13.13
N GLY A 84 12.39 -7.34 14.21
CA GLY A 84 12.68 -6.00 14.71
C GLY A 84 12.21 -4.91 13.76
N LEU A 85 12.99 -3.82 13.69
CA LEU A 85 12.77 -2.71 12.79
C LEU A 85 12.99 -3.15 11.32
N CYS A 86 11.93 -3.17 10.55
CA CYS A 86 11.98 -3.54 9.13
C CYS A 86 10.89 -2.79 8.34
N THR A 87 11.07 -2.65 7.03
CA THR A 87 9.99 -2.16 6.17
C THR A 87 8.89 -3.22 6.01
N THR A 88 7.67 -2.78 5.69
CA THR A 88 6.58 -3.71 5.39
C THR A 88 6.93 -4.69 4.24
N PRO A 89 7.60 -4.27 3.14
CA PRO A 89 8.11 -5.20 2.12
C PRO A 89 9.11 -6.23 2.66
N MET A 90 10.04 -5.83 3.52
CA MET A 90 10.99 -6.77 4.16
C MET A 90 10.26 -7.81 5.02
N TYR A 91 9.22 -7.37 5.75
CA TYR A 91 8.38 -8.28 6.52
C TYR A 91 7.66 -9.30 5.63
N TYR A 92 7.02 -8.88 4.53
CA TYR A 92 6.37 -9.80 3.59
C TYR A 92 7.36 -10.75 2.91
N TYR A 93 8.53 -10.23 2.54
CA TYR A 93 9.60 -11.08 2.01
C TYR A 93 10.06 -12.10 3.05
N GLY A 94 10.18 -11.70 4.32
CA GLY A 94 10.53 -12.56 5.44
C GLY A 94 9.52 -13.69 5.66
N GLN A 95 8.22 -13.42 5.57
CA GLN A 95 7.19 -14.48 5.65
C GLN A 95 7.44 -15.57 4.61
N LYS A 96 7.67 -15.16 3.36
CA LYS A 96 7.92 -16.08 2.27
C LYS A 96 9.26 -16.82 2.40
N PHE A 97 10.33 -16.09 2.68
CA PHE A 97 11.68 -16.65 2.77
C PHE A 97 11.80 -17.68 3.90
N LEU A 98 11.21 -17.40 5.06
CA LEU A 98 11.22 -18.28 6.23
C LEU A 98 10.13 -19.36 6.20
N GLY A 99 9.16 -19.27 5.27
CA GLY A 99 8.02 -20.18 5.21
C GLY A 99 7.11 -20.06 6.43
N ILE A 100 6.91 -18.83 6.94
CA ILE A 100 6.09 -18.52 8.10
C ILE A 100 4.91 -17.67 7.64
N ASP A 101 3.75 -18.29 7.42
CA ASP A 101 2.58 -17.61 6.86
C ASP A 101 1.92 -16.64 7.85
N PRO A 102 1.60 -17.05 9.12
CA PRO A 102 0.97 -16.13 10.05
C PRO A 102 1.97 -15.12 10.58
N GLY A 103 1.50 -13.88 10.76
CA GLY A 103 2.34 -12.85 11.35
C GLY A 103 1.66 -11.49 11.47
N VAL A 104 2.38 -10.57 12.09
CA VAL A 104 1.91 -9.21 12.36
C VAL A 104 3.01 -8.20 12.06
N MET A 105 2.72 -7.24 11.20
CA MET A 105 3.53 -6.04 11.00
C MET A 105 2.91 -4.87 11.75
N ILE A 106 3.67 -4.31 12.70
CA ILE A 106 3.25 -3.17 13.50
C ILE A 106 3.58 -1.89 12.72
N THR A 107 2.55 -1.21 12.24
CA THR A 107 2.68 -0.01 11.42
C THR A 107 1.35 0.74 11.29
N ALA A 108 1.41 2.02 10.97
CA ALA A 108 0.28 2.79 10.47
C ALA A 108 0.54 3.38 9.07
N SER A 109 1.52 2.80 8.33
CA SER A 109 1.85 3.21 6.95
C SER A 109 2.09 4.72 6.86
N HIS A 110 1.33 5.41 6.03
CA HIS A 110 1.41 6.86 5.79
C HIS A 110 0.59 7.73 6.78
N ASN A 111 -0.05 7.14 7.79
CA ASN A 111 -0.82 7.94 8.76
C ASN A 111 0.09 8.86 9.58
N PRO A 112 -0.46 9.95 10.16
CA PRO A 112 0.27 10.81 11.09
C PRO A 112 0.99 10.02 12.20
N LYS A 113 2.04 10.60 12.78
CA LYS A 113 2.93 9.94 13.75
C LYS A 113 2.23 9.42 15.01
N GLU A 114 1.08 10.00 15.36
CA GLU A 114 0.27 9.61 16.51
C GLU A 114 -0.47 8.29 16.30
N TYR A 115 -0.60 7.85 15.04
CA TYR A 115 -1.27 6.59 14.72
C TYR A 115 -0.30 5.41 14.80
N ASN A 116 -0.86 4.24 15.14
CA ASN A 116 -0.21 2.95 14.92
C ASN A 116 -1.27 1.88 14.66
N GLY A 117 -0.84 0.63 14.41
CA GLY A 117 -1.76 -0.45 14.12
C GLY A 117 -1.05 -1.75 13.75
N PHE A 118 -1.82 -2.68 13.19
CA PHE A 118 -1.36 -4.02 12.88
C PHE A 118 -1.88 -4.45 11.51
N LYS A 119 -0.95 -4.75 10.58
CA LYS A 119 -1.25 -5.55 9.39
C LYS A 119 -1.09 -7.02 9.79
N ILE A 120 -2.14 -7.81 9.65
CA ILE A 120 -2.21 -9.18 10.20
C ILE A 120 -2.38 -10.18 9.07
N ALA A 121 -1.62 -11.28 9.12
CA ALA A 121 -1.82 -12.47 8.32
C ALA A 121 -2.08 -13.66 9.24
N PHE A 122 -3.14 -14.44 9.01
CA PHE A 122 -3.51 -15.59 9.83
C PHE A 122 -3.05 -16.93 9.22
N ASP A 123 -2.78 -16.95 7.91
CA ASP A 123 -2.46 -18.14 7.12
C ASP A 123 -1.79 -17.70 5.79
N ASP A 124 -1.60 -18.65 4.87
CA ASP A 124 -1.01 -18.46 3.54
C ASP A 124 -1.86 -17.60 2.59
N PHE A 125 -3.08 -17.26 2.98
CA PHE A 125 -3.93 -16.34 2.21
C PHE A 125 -3.33 -14.93 2.14
N GLY A 126 -2.50 -14.56 3.10
CA GLY A 126 -1.86 -13.25 3.24
C GLY A 126 -2.61 -12.33 4.19
N ASN A 127 -2.49 -11.01 4.01
CA ASN A 127 -3.10 -10.08 4.96
C ASN A 127 -4.62 -10.24 5.05
N ALA A 128 -5.08 -10.32 6.28
CA ALA A 128 -6.49 -10.41 6.61
C ALA A 128 -7.25 -9.17 6.11
N CYS A 129 -8.45 -9.37 5.60
CA CYS A 129 -9.31 -8.29 5.12
C CYS A 129 -10.80 -8.64 5.24
N GLY A 130 -11.64 -7.61 5.25
CA GLY A 130 -13.09 -7.76 5.28
C GLY A 130 -13.58 -8.57 6.46
N GLN A 131 -14.30 -9.65 6.19
CA GLN A 131 -14.91 -10.49 7.23
C GLN A 131 -13.86 -11.15 8.13
N MET A 132 -12.67 -11.49 7.62
CA MET A 132 -11.59 -12.08 8.44
C MET A 132 -11.19 -11.20 9.62
N ILE A 133 -11.09 -9.89 9.43
CA ILE A 133 -10.80 -8.92 10.51
C ILE A 133 -11.95 -8.86 11.51
N GLN A 134 -13.21 -8.91 11.05
CA GLN A 134 -14.38 -8.88 11.93
C GLN A 134 -14.53 -10.18 12.72
N ASP A 135 -14.27 -11.33 12.11
CA ASP A 135 -14.28 -12.62 12.80
C ASP A 135 -13.19 -12.67 13.88
N PHE A 136 -12.02 -12.12 13.59
CA PHE A 136 -10.94 -12.00 14.57
C PHE A 136 -11.31 -11.05 15.73
N ARG A 137 -11.98 -9.93 15.44
CA ARG A 137 -12.50 -9.03 16.47
C ARG A 137 -13.45 -9.78 17.42
N VAL A 138 -14.43 -10.50 16.86
CA VAL A 138 -15.40 -11.29 17.66
C VAL A 138 -14.67 -12.34 18.50
N PHE A 139 -13.67 -13.02 17.94
CA PHE A 139 -12.85 -13.99 18.68
C PHE A 139 -12.15 -13.37 19.88
N ILE A 140 -11.59 -12.16 19.72
CA ILE A 140 -10.98 -11.43 20.86
C ILE A 140 -12.04 -11.08 21.92
N GLU A 141 -13.21 -10.60 21.50
CA GLU A 141 -14.31 -10.24 22.41
C GLU A 141 -14.82 -11.43 23.26
N GLU A 142 -14.76 -12.66 22.72
CA GLU A 142 -15.08 -13.87 23.48
C GLU A 142 -14.10 -14.11 24.63
N GLY A 143 -12.86 -13.66 24.53
CA GLY A 143 -11.86 -13.74 25.57
C GLY A 143 -11.42 -15.16 25.94
N LYS A 144 -11.62 -16.14 25.05
CA LYS A 144 -11.26 -17.55 25.28
C LYS A 144 -9.84 -17.83 24.77
N PHE A 145 -8.86 -17.18 25.38
CA PHE A 145 -7.47 -17.32 24.96
C PHE A 145 -6.85 -18.62 25.46
N LYS A 146 -6.02 -19.21 24.62
CA LYS A 146 -5.16 -20.34 24.99
C LYS A 146 -4.06 -19.86 25.93
N THR A 147 -3.48 -20.79 26.67
CA THR A 147 -2.36 -20.53 27.57
C THR A 147 -1.22 -21.50 27.25
N GLY A 148 0.01 -21.02 27.29
CA GLY A 148 1.20 -21.81 27.00
C GLY A 148 2.46 -20.99 27.21
N GLU A 149 3.60 -21.54 26.80
CA GLU A 149 4.91 -20.90 26.85
C GLU A 149 5.55 -21.03 25.47
N GLY A 150 5.48 -19.98 24.67
CA GLY A 150 6.20 -19.84 23.40
C GLY A 150 7.55 -19.19 23.59
N SER A 151 8.42 -19.33 22.62
CA SER A 151 9.76 -18.72 22.59
C SER A 151 9.81 -17.54 21.63
N VAL A 152 10.81 -16.67 21.82
CA VAL A 152 11.15 -15.58 20.87
C VAL A 152 12.53 -15.84 20.32
N SER A 153 12.65 -15.79 19.00
CA SER A 153 13.94 -15.74 18.30
C SER A 153 13.98 -14.52 17.37
N THR A 154 15.16 -13.99 17.13
CA THR A 154 15.36 -12.87 16.20
C THR A 154 15.93 -13.36 14.89
N TYR A 155 15.58 -12.69 13.78
CA TYR A 155 16.14 -12.94 12.47
C TYR A 155 16.36 -11.62 11.72
N ASP A 156 17.55 -11.39 11.19
CA ASP A 156 17.81 -10.25 10.29
C ASP A 156 17.62 -10.72 8.85
N ILE A 157 16.60 -10.19 8.18
CA ILE A 157 16.20 -10.54 6.81
C ILE A 157 16.89 -9.66 5.75
N LYS A 158 17.69 -8.68 6.17
CA LYS A 158 18.20 -7.62 5.30
C LYS A 158 19.01 -8.15 4.12
N ASP A 159 19.98 -9.03 4.40
CA ASP A 159 20.90 -9.50 3.36
C ASP A 159 20.19 -10.35 2.31
N GLU A 160 19.27 -11.21 2.73
CA GLU A 160 18.46 -12.04 1.84
C GLU A 160 17.52 -11.18 0.97
N TYR A 161 16.90 -10.15 1.57
CA TYR A 161 16.04 -9.22 0.84
C TYR A 161 16.84 -8.41 -0.21
N LEU A 162 18.01 -7.85 0.15
CA LEU A 162 18.88 -7.15 -0.77
C LEU A 162 19.34 -8.06 -1.93
N LYS A 163 19.71 -9.29 -1.62
CA LYS A 163 20.09 -10.28 -2.61
C LYS A 163 18.95 -10.56 -3.59
N ALA A 164 17.74 -10.77 -3.09
CA ALA A 164 16.56 -11.04 -3.91
C ALA A 164 16.24 -9.86 -4.84
N ILE A 165 16.31 -8.61 -4.35
CA ILE A 165 16.15 -7.42 -5.19
C ILE A 165 17.23 -7.42 -6.30
N LYS A 166 18.50 -7.62 -5.94
CA LYS A 166 19.60 -7.59 -6.90
C LYS A 166 19.43 -8.64 -8.01
N GLU A 167 18.97 -9.84 -7.66
CA GLU A 167 18.75 -10.93 -8.61
C GLU A 167 17.55 -10.68 -9.54
N SER A 168 16.56 -9.91 -9.09
CA SER A 168 15.34 -9.61 -9.85
C SER A 168 15.48 -8.43 -10.82
N ILE A 169 16.44 -7.53 -10.61
CA ILE A 169 16.66 -6.31 -11.42
C ILE A 169 17.82 -6.53 -12.39
N SER A 170 17.58 -6.24 -13.67
CA SER A 170 18.59 -6.37 -14.72
C SER A 170 18.72 -5.04 -15.46
N LEU A 171 19.70 -4.22 -15.08
CA LEU A 171 19.92 -2.91 -15.67
C LEU A 171 20.56 -2.99 -17.06
N GLY A 172 20.30 -1.98 -17.92
CA GLY A 172 21.01 -1.70 -19.15
C GLY A 172 22.27 -0.86 -18.90
N ASP A 173 22.87 -0.35 -19.98
CA ASP A 173 24.18 0.33 -19.92
C ASP A 173 24.08 1.82 -19.52
N ARG A 174 22.90 2.44 -19.68
CA ARG A 174 22.72 3.86 -19.35
C ARG A 174 22.81 4.08 -17.84
N LYS A 175 23.65 5.03 -17.44
CA LYS A 175 23.71 5.48 -16.05
C LYS A 175 22.46 6.31 -15.73
N ILE A 176 21.80 6.00 -14.63
CA ILE A 176 20.58 6.68 -14.16
C ILE A 176 20.86 7.38 -12.84
N LYS A 177 20.57 8.68 -12.81
CA LYS A 177 20.59 9.49 -11.57
C LYS A 177 19.17 9.55 -11.00
N VAL A 178 19.00 9.09 -9.76
CA VAL A 178 17.73 9.03 -9.07
C VAL A 178 17.78 9.76 -7.73
N VAL A 179 16.82 10.63 -7.47
CA VAL A 179 16.57 11.16 -6.11
C VAL A 179 15.64 10.21 -5.40
N VAL A 180 16.01 9.76 -4.21
CA VAL A 180 15.14 8.92 -3.37
C VAL A 180 14.86 9.64 -2.07
N ASP A 181 13.57 9.92 -1.86
CA ASP A 181 13.02 10.53 -0.65
C ASP A 181 12.29 9.47 0.16
N THR A 182 12.78 9.16 1.33
CA THR A 182 12.15 8.20 2.25
C THR A 182 11.27 8.87 3.30
N ALA A 183 11.07 10.19 3.21
CA ALA A 183 10.28 10.97 4.17
C ALA A 183 10.66 10.73 5.65
N ASN A 184 11.92 10.41 5.93
CA ASN A 184 12.41 9.96 7.25
C ASN A 184 11.71 8.67 7.76
N GLY A 185 10.98 7.96 6.91
CA GLY A 185 10.27 6.73 7.24
C GLY A 185 11.18 5.51 7.39
N THR A 186 10.57 4.34 7.50
CA THR A 186 11.27 3.09 7.76
C THR A 186 12.20 2.68 6.60
N ALA A 187 11.85 3.04 5.35
CA ALA A 187 12.71 2.75 4.18
C ALA A 187 14.10 3.39 4.26
N SER A 188 14.29 4.39 5.13
CA SER A 188 15.60 5.02 5.41
C SER A 188 16.68 4.02 5.85
N ILE A 189 16.27 2.91 6.50
CA ILE A 189 17.23 1.92 7.03
C ILE A 189 17.95 1.12 5.95
N ILE A 190 17.41 1.10 4.71
CA ILE A 190 17.89 0.20 3.64
C ILE A 190 18.02 0.88 2.25
N ALA A 191 17.41 2.06 2.04
CA ALA A 191 17.35 2.69 0.72
C ALA A 191 18.73 2.93 0.08
N LYS A 192 19.76 3.29 0.89
CA LYS A 192 21.14 3.48 0.40
C LYS A 192 21.72 2.20 -0.16
N GLU A 193 21.50 1.07 0.52
CA GLU A 193 21.99 -0.23 0.08
C GLU A 193 21.24 -0.69 -1.18
N VAL A 194 19.90 -0.53 -1.21
CA VAL A 194 19.06 -0.94 -2.34
C VAL A 194 19.48 -0.28 -3.64
N TYR A 195 19.71 1.02 -3.66
CA TYR A 195 20.14 1.73 -4.88
C TYR A 195 21.65 1.66 -5.10
N GLY A 196 22.44 1.63 -4.01
CA GLY A 196 23.90 1.60 -4.08
C GLY A 196 24.51 0.27 -4.53
N MET A 197 23.71 -0.81 -4.59
CA MET A 197 24.20 -2.11 -5.08
C MET A 197 24.41 -2.18 -6.60
N PHE A 198 24.03 -1.13 -7.36
CA PHE A 198 24.10 -1.07 -8.81
C PHE A 198 25.07 0.02 -9.27
N ASP A 199 26.17 -0.34 -9.95
CA ASP A 199 27.25 0.57 -10.36
C ASP A 199 26.80 1.69 -11.30
N ASN A 200 25.76 1.46 -12.08
CA ASN A 200 25.20 2.44 -13.02
C ASN A 200 23.99 3.21 -12.46
N VAL A 201 23.80 3.20 -11.16
CA VAL A 201 22.82 4.03 -10.45
C VAL A 201 23.54 5.09 -9.63
N GLU A 202 23.22 6.36 -9.86
CA GLU A 202 23.68 7.49 -9.06
C GLU A 202 22.56 7.92 -8.11
N LEU A 203 22.65 7.51 -6.86
CA LEU A 203 21.68 7.86 -5.82
C LEU A 203 21.93 9.28 -5.28
N VAL A 204 20.91 10.12 -5.32
CA VAL A 204 20.83 11.39 -4.59
C VAL A 204 19.86 11.18 -3.41
N PRO A 205 20.36 11.05 -2.17
CA PRO A 205 19.50 10.80 -1.02
C PRO A 205 18.77 12.08 -0.56
N LEU A 206 17.48 11.95 -0.22
CA LEU A 206 16.66 12.99 0.38
C LEU A 206 15.92 12.42 1.60
N TYR A 207 16.02 13.11 2.75
CA TYR A 207 15.36 12.73 4.01
C TYR A 207 15.52 11.24 4.40
N ILE A 208 16.73 10.71 4.17
CA ILE A 208 17.05 9.28 4.27
C ILE A 208 17.54 8.86 5.67
N ASP A 209 17.44 9.75 6.65
CA ASP A 209 17.72 9.43 8.05
C ASP A 209 16.41 9.10 8.76
N SER A 210 16.30 7.87 9.29
CA SER A 210 15.07 7.40 9.95
C SER A 210 14.72 8.26 11.16
N ASN A 211 13.53 8.86 11.17
CA ASN A 211 13.06 9.70 12.27
C ASN A 211 11.54 9.58 12.41
N PRO A 212 11.03 9.01 13.54
CA PRO A 212 9.61 8.77 13.74
C PRO A 212 8.73 10.02 13.84
N GLU A 213 9.35 11.21 13.94
CA GLU A 213 8.64 12.49 13.97
C GLU A 213 8.28 13.01 12.57
N PHE A 214 8.84 12.42 11.49
CA PHE A 214 8.66 12.87 10.10
C PHE A 214 8.83 14.39 9.93
N PRO A 215 10.00 14.96 10.31
CA PRO A 215 10.16 16.39 10.54
C PRO A 215 10.08 17.25 9.27
N ASN A 216 10.26 16.67 8.09
CA ASN A 216 10.35 17.43 6.85
C ASN A 216 8.99 17.54 6.14
N HIS A 217 8.30 16.42 5.95
CA HIS A 217 6.95 16.38 5.39
C HIS A 217 6.22 15.10 5.80
N HIS A 218 4.91 15.08 5.59
CA HIS A 218 4.07 13.91 5.83
C HIS A 218 4.47 12.76 4.89
N PRO A 219 4.66 11.51 5.40
CA PRO A 219 5.19 10.40 4.63
C PRO A 219 4.13 9.72 3.74
N ASP A 220 3.47 10.51 2.88
CA ASP A 220 2.49 10.04 1.89
C ASP A 220 2.87 10.57 0.50
N PRO A 221 3.55 9.77 -0.33
CA PRO A 221 4.01 10.17 -1.65
C PRO A 221 2.89 10.25 -2.70
N SER A 222 1.67 9.82 -2.37
CA SER A 222 0.51 9.95 -3.26
C SER A 222 -0.03 11.38 -3.32
N VAL A 223 0.31 12.21 -2.33
CA VAL A 223 -0.11 13.60 -2.22
C VAL A 223 0.96 14.51 -2.82
N GLU A 224 0.60 15.26 -3.87
CA GLU A 224 1.55 16.09 -4.61
C GLU A 224 2.29 17.10 -3.74
N ALA A 225 1.63 17.71 -2.76
CA ALA A 225 2.23 18.70 -1.86
C ALA A 225 3.38 18.11 -1.02
N ASN A 226 3.32 16.83 -0.67
CA ASN A 226 4.37 16.15 0.11
C ASN A 226 5.64 15.89 -0.73
N ASN A 227 5.55 15.99 -2.05
CA ASN A 227 6.67 15.78 -2.97
C ASN A 227 7.36 17.09 -3.40
N ALA A 228 7.07 18.23 -2.77
CA ALA A 228 7.60 19.53 -3.17
C ALA A 228 9.16 19.57 -3.15
N ASP A 229 9.76 19.06 -2.08
CA ASP A 229 11.21 19.00 -1.94
C ASP A 229 11.84 17.96 -2.89
N LEU A 230 11.17 16.84 -3.11
CA LEU A 230 11.59 15.84 -4.09
C LEU A 230 11.63 16.44 -5.51
N LYS A 231 10.58 17.18 -5.92
CA LYS A 231 10.55 17.90 -7.20
C LYS A 231 11.70 18.91 -7.32
N ALA A 232 11.90 19.73 -6.27
CA ALA A 232 12.98 20.70 -6.24
C ALA A 232 14.35 20.03 -6.36
N LYS A 233 14.58 18.90 -5.67
CA LYS A 233 15.85 18.17 -5.69
C LYS A 233 16.10 17.51 -7.05
N VAL A 234 15.08 16.95 -7.72
CA VAL A 234 15.21 16.43 -9.09
C VAL A 234 15.68 17.53 -10.04
N LEU A 235 15.05 18.70 -10.02
CA LEU A 235 15.41 19.84 -10.89
C LEU A 235 16.80 20.39 -10.55
N GLU A 236 17.13 20.54 -9.27
CA GLU A 236 18.43 21.03 -8.79
C GLU A 236 19.59 20.14 -9.27
N THR A 237 19.42 18.83 -9.21
CA THR A 237 20.49 17.86 -9.49
C THR A 237 20.50 17.38 -10.93
N GLY A 238 19.48 17.72 -11.73
CA GLY A 238 19.29 17.19 -13.06
C GLY A 238 19.14 15.67 -13.06
N ALA A 239 18.41 15.13 -12.08
CA ALA A 239 18.18 13.70 -11.98
C ALA A 239 17.20 13.23 -13.07
N ASP A 240 17.32 11.97 -13.49
CA ASP A 240 16.42 11.35 -14.47
C ASP A 240 15.03 11.12 -13.90
N LEU A 241 14.93 10.93 -12.56
CA LEU A 241 13.68 10.75 -11.85
C LEU A 241 13.83 11.00 -10.34
N GLY A 242 12.68 11.21 -9.69
CA GLY A 242 12.53 11.23 -8.23
C GLY A 242 11.59 10.11 -7.79
N ILE A 243 11.91 9.47 -6.67
CA ILE A 243 11.14 8.41 -6.04
C ILE A 243 10.84 8.81 -4.60
N GLY A 244 9.56 8.96 -4.28
CA GLY A 244 9.07 9.15 -2.90
C GLY A 244 8.57 7.84 -2.33
N ILE A 245 8.85 7.58 -1.05
CA ILE A 245 8.48 6.35 -0.34
C ILE A 245 7.64 6.73 0.88
N ASP A 246 6.61 5.94 1.21
CA ASP A 246 5.80 6.20 2.39
C ASP A 246 6.42 5.70 3.71
N GLY A 247 5.73 5.90 4.82
CA GLY A 247 6.27 5.70 6.16
C GLY A 247 6.77 4.29 6.47
N ASP A 248 6.14 3.25 5.95
CA ASP A 248 6.54 1.85 6.14
C ASP A 248 7.14 1.18 4.88
N GLY A 249 7.23 1.92 3.77
CA GLY A 249 7.99 1.54 2.60
C GLY A 249 7.24 0.76 1.53
N ASP A 250 5.93 0.61 1.63
CA ASP A 250 5.14 -0.20 0.71
C ASP A 250 4.46 0.59 -0.44
N ARG A 251 4.64 1.94 -0.48
CA ARG A 251 4.12 2.80 -1.54
C ARG A 251 5.21 3.61 -2.22
N VAL A 252 4.96 3.93 -3.48
CA VAL A 252 5.83 4.76 -4.32
C VAL A 252 5.10 5.99 -4.85
N GLY A 253 5.78 7.14 -4.86
CA GLY A 253 5.46 8.31 -5.64
C GLY A 253 6.57 8.57 -6.66
N VAL A 254 6.25 9.13 -7.82
CA VAL A 254 7.21 9.29 -8.91
C VAL A 254 7.19 10.71 -9.44
N ILE A 255 8.39 11.29 -9.63
CA ILE A 255 8.61 12.59 -10.24
C ILE A 255 9.45 12.40 -11.50
N ASP A 256 9.04 13.00 -12.62
CA ASP A 256 9.82 12.99 -13.86
C ASP A 256 11.00 14.00 -13.83
N GLU A 257 11.85 13.95 -14.84
CA GLU A 257 13.02 14.84 -15.00
C GLU A 257 12.66 16.34 -15.11
N ASN A 258 11.38 16.64 -15.36
CA ASN A 258 10.88 18.03 -15.45
C ASN A 258 10.21 18.50 -14.15
N GLY A 259 10.23 17.67 -13.09
CA GLY A 259 9.59 17.95 -11.80
C GLY A 259 8.08 17.73 -11.79
N ASN A 260 7.51 17.03 -12.77
CA ASN A 260 6.10 16.70 -12.78
C ASN A 260 5.84 15.38 -12.06
N MET A 261 4.75 15.31 -11.29
CA MET A 261 4.32 14.07 -10.67
C MET A 261 3.71 13.13 -11.72
N ILE A 262 4.20 11.89 -11.73
CA ILE A 262 3.61 10.77 -12.48
C ILE A 262 2.74 9.98 -11.52
N PHE A 263 1.42 10.12 -11.65
CA PHE A 263 0.47 9.34 -10.85
C PHE A 263 0.56 7.84 -11.18
N ILE A 264 0.12 7.00 -10.26
CA ILE A 264 0.33 5.53 -10.35
C ILE A 264 -0.38 4.89 -11.55
N ASP A 265 -1.46 5.45 -12.03
CA ASP A 265 -2.10 5.00 -13.27
C ASP A 265 -1.18 5.21 -14.49
N PHE A 266 -0.42 6.31 -14.56
CA PHE A 266 0.59 6.53 -15.59
C PHE A 266 1.89 5.75 -15.35
N TYR A 267 2.30 5.56 -14.09
CA TYR A 267 3.35 4.61 -13.74
C TYR A 267 3.00 3.21 -14.27
N ALA A 268 1.77 2.75 -14.02
CA ALA A 268 1.29 1.46 -14.48
C ALA A 268 1.33 1.33 -16.03
N ILE A 269 1.03 2.41 -16.76
CA ILE A 269 1.19 2.43 -18.21
C ILE A 269 2.63 2.16 -18.63
N ILE A 270 3.62 2.80 -17.98
CA ILE A 270 5.05 2.58 -18.26
C ILE A 270 5.41 1.11 -18.04
N ILE A 271 5.00 0.54 -16.91
CA ILE A 271 5.25 -0.87 -16.61
C ILE A 271 4.59 -1.79 -17.64
N TRP A 272 3.31 -1.57 -17.97
CA TRP A 272 2.61 -2.40 -18.95
C TRP A 272 3.21 -2.30 -20.37
N ARG A 273 3.72 -1.14 -20.79
CA ARG A 273 4.48 -0.98 -22.03
C ARG A 273 5.75 -1.84 -22.06
N ASP A 274 6.40 -2.00 -20.91
CA ASP A 274 7.59 -2.85 -20.80
C ASP A 274 7.24 -4.34 -20.77
N ILE A 275 6.24 -4.75 -19.96
CA ILE A 275 6.03 -6.19 -19.66
C ILE A 275 4.96 -6.86 -20.54
N MET A 276 4.04 -6.14 -21.18
CA MET A 276 2.88 -6.72 -21.89
C MET A 276 3.25 -7.81 -22.90
N SER A 277 4.35 -7.63 -23.62
CA SER A 277 4.83 -8.63 -24.60
C SER A 277 5.59 -9.80 -23.96
N LYS A 278 5.97 -9.70 -22.68
CA LYS A 278 6.85 -10.63 -21.98
C LYS A 278 6.07 -11.59 -21.07
N VAL A 279 4.83 -11.23 -20.71
CA VAL A 279 3.99 -11.99 -19.79
C VAL A 279 2.93 -12.80 -20.51
N ALA A 280 2.59 -13.97 -19.97
CA ALA A 280 1.55 -14.84 -20.52
C ALA A 280 0.14 -14.31 -20.24
N ASN A 281 -0.12 -13.92 -18.98
CA ASN A 281 -1.38 -13.31 -18.58
C ASN A 281 -1.36 -11.80 -18.85
N LYS A 282 -2.18 -11.35 -19.78
CA LYS A 282 -2.27 -9.95 -20.24
C LYS A 282 -3.39 -9.17 -19.56
N HIS A 283 -3.96 -9.68 -18.47
CA HIS A 283 -4.95 -8.96 -17.68
C HIS A 283 -4.22 -7.95 -16.79
N ALA A 284 -4.57 -6.67 -16.95
CA ALA A 284 -3.99 -5.57 -16.18
C ALA A 284 -4.91 -5.20 -15.03
N LEU A 285 -4.52 -5.53 -13.80
CA LEU A 285 -5.28 -5.25 -12.59
C LEU A 285 -4.99 -3.84 -12.08
N PHE A 286 -6.04 -3.06 -11.79
CA PHE A 286 -5.92 -1.73 -11.18
C PHE A 286 -7.18 -1.37 -10.39
N ASP A 287 -7.06 -0.40 -9.48
CA ASP A 287 -8.17 -0.01 -8.63
C ASP A 287 -9.16 0.95 -9.31
N VAL A 288 -10.37 1.05 -8.75
CA VAL A 288 -11.47 1.88 -9.27
C VAL A 288 -11.15 3.37 -9.40
N LYS A 289 -10.06 3.84 -8.78
CA LYS A 289 -9.63 5.24 -8.81
C LYS A 289 -8.78 5.60 -10.02
N CYS A 290 -8.22 4.59 -10.71
CA CYS A 290 -7.33 4.82 -11.84
C CYS A 290 -8.04 5.45 -13.03
N SER A 291 -7.27 6.28 -13.77
CA SER A 291 -7.71 6.95 -15.00
C SER A 291 -8.08 5.96 -16.09
N LYS A 292 -9.04 6.36 -16.93
CA LYS A 292 -9.36 5.66 -18.18
C LYS A 292 -8.16 5.57 -19.14
N SER A 293 -7.18 6.49 -19.03
CA SER A 293 -5.92 6.43 -19.77
C SER A 293 -5.23 5.07 -19.65
N LEU A 294 -5.25 4.48 -18.45
CA LEU A 294 -4.63 3.17 -18.19
C LEU A 294 -5.39 2.05 -18.94
N ALA A 295 -6.71 2.04 -18.84
CA ALA A 295 -7.53 1.03 -19.52
C ALA A 295 -7.34 1.12 -21.05
N ASP A 296 -7.43 2.33 -21.63
CA ASP A 296 -7.27 2.56 -23.07
C ASP A 296 -5.86 2.12 -23.56
N GLU A 297 -4.80 2.40 -22.79
CA GLU A 297 -3.45 1.99 -23.18
C GLU A 297 -3.23 0.49 -23.06
N VAL A 298 -3.79 -0.16 -22.02
CA VAL A 298 -3.77 -1.62 -21.87
C VAL A 298 -4.45 -2.30 -23.07
N GLU A 299 -5.63 -1.84 -23.49
CA GLU A 299 -6.34 -2.37 -24.67
C GLU A 299 -5.51 -2.17 -25.96
N LYS A 300 -4.91 -0.99 -26.13
CA LYS A 300 -4.03 -0.67 -27.27
C LYS A 300 -2.81 -1.59 -27.32
N LEU A 301 -2.29 -2.03 -26.18
CA LEU A 301 -1.19 -2.99 -26.06
C LEU A 301 -1.63 -4.45 -26.26
N GLY A 302 -2.93 -4.69 -26.47
CA GLY A 302 -3.51 -6.03 -26.63
C GLY A 302 -3.73 -6.77 -25.30
N GLY A 303 -3.82 -6.03 -24.19
CA GLY A 303 -4.18 -6.53 -22.87
C GLY A 303 -5.66 -6.37 -22.55
N ILE A 304 -6.06 -6.82 -21.38
CA ILE A 304 -7.43 -6.77 -20.86
C ILE A 304 -7.41 -5.98 -19.55
N PRO A 305 -8.04 -4.79 -19.51
CA PRO A 305 -8.12 -4.01 -18.28
C PRO A 305 -9.07 -4.67 -17.27
N VAL A 306 -8.63 -4.78 -16.01
CA VAL A 306 -9.41 -5.35 -14.90
C VAL A 306 -9.47 -4.33 -13.78
N CYS A 307 -10.59 -3.59 -13.72
CA CYS A 307 -10.86 -2.63 -12.65
C CYS A 307 -11.37 -3.37 -11.41
N TYR A 308 -10.75 -3.13 -10.25
CA TYR A 308 -11.06 -3.84 -9.02
C TYR A 308 -11.18 -2.87 -7.83
N ARG A 309 -11.57 -3.41 -6.67
CA ARG A 309 -11.74 -2.62 -5.45
C ARG A 309 -10.39 -2.16 -4.88
N THR A 310 -10.40 -1.01 -4.20
CA THR A 310 -9.25 -0.45 -3.49
C THR A 310 -8.96 -1.21 -2.19
N GLY A 311 -7.70 -1.42 -1.89
CA GLY A 311 -7.17 -1.99 -0.66
C GLY A 311 -6.13 -3.05 -0.93
N ASN A 312 -4.90 -2.84 -0.42
CA ASN A 312 -3.74 -3.66 -0.74
C ASN A 312 -3.96 -5.15 -0.48
N SER A 313 -4.62 -5.53 0.61
CA SER A 313 -4.93 -6.92 0.93
C SER A 313 -5.89 -7.54 -0.09
N TYR A 314 -6.91 -6.79 -0.55
CA TYR A 314 -7.82 -7.24 -1.60
C TYR A 314 -7.11 -7.38 -2.95
N MET A 315 -6.25 -6.42 -3.29
CA MET A 315 -5.46 -6.46 -4.53
C MET A 315 -4.50 -7.66 -4.52
N LYS A 316 -3.77 -7.89 -3.43
CA LYS A 316 -2.86 -9.04 -3.29
C LYS A 316 -3.59 -10.38 -3.43
N ALA A 317 -4.77 -10.51 -2.82
CA ALA A 317 -5.59 -11.71 -2.96
C ALA A 317 -6.02 -11.91 -4.42
N LYS A 318 -6.50 -10.84 -5.08
CA LYS A 318 -6.92 -10.89 -6.49
C LYS A 318 -5.76 -11.20 -7.44
N MET A 319 -4.58 -10.64 -7.17
CA MET A 319 -3.35 -10.92 -7.93
C MET A 319 -3.03 -12.42 -7.93
N ARG A 320 -3.14 -13.09 -6.77
CA ARG A 320 -2.91 -14.56 -6.66
C ARG A 320 -3.99 -15.36 -7.36
N GLU A 321 -5.26 -15.04 -7.11
CA GLU A 321 -6.42 -15.74 -7.69
C GLU A 321 -6.37 -15.75 -9.22
N GLY A 322 -6.05 -14.61 -9.84
CA GLY A 322 -6.08 -14.44 -11.28
C GLY A 322 -4.74 -14.63 -11.99
N ASP A 323 -3.67 -14.97 -11.25
CA ASP A 323 -2.29 -15.08 -11.78
C ASP A 323 -1.85 -13.84 -12.58
N PHE A 324 -2.19 -12.64 -12.08
CA PHE A 324 -1.83 -11.38 -12.71
C PHE A 324 -0.32 -11.12 -12.59
N ALA A 325 0.31 -10.63 -13.65
CA ALA A 325 1.74 -10.32 -13.66
C ALA A 325 2.06 -9.00 -12.93
N PHE A 326 1.13 -8.03 -12.99
CA PHE A 326 1.28 -6.73 -12.36
C PHE A 326 -0.09 -6.15 -11.99
N GLY A 327 -0.17 -5.46 -10.86
CA GLY A 327 -1.33 -4.73 -10.40
C GLY A 327 -0.95 -3.40 -9.76
N SER A 328 -1.90 -2.44 -9.70
CA SER A 328 -1.63 -1.10 -9.17
C SER A 328 -2.85 -0.48 -8.50
N GLU A 329 -2.59 0.33 -7.47
CA GLU A 329 -3.57 1.22 -6.84
C GLU A 329 -3.12 2.67 -6.96
N LEU A 330 -4.02 3.59 -7.21
CA LEU A 330 -3.71 5.02 -7.32
C LEU A 330 -3.00 5.57 -6.08
N SER A 331 -3.20 4.95 -4.93
CA SER A 331 -2.60 5.31 -3.63
C SER A 331 -1.10 5.04 -3.50
N GLY A 332 -0.44 4.48 -4.51
CA GLY A 332 1.00 4.19 -4.46
C GLY A 332 1.37 2.72 -4.33
N HIS A 333 0.44 1.84 -3.98
CA HIS A 333 0.71 0.41 -3.93
C HIS A 333 0.81 -0.17 -5.34
N VAL A 334 1.89 -0.89 -5.62
CA VAL A 334 2.10 -1.62 -6.86
C VAL A 334 2.60 -3.04 -6.57
N PHE A 335 2.08 -4.00 -7.31
CA PHE A 335 2.25 -5.42 -7.05
C PHE A 335 2.85 -6.08 -8.27
N PHE A 336 4.09 -6.57 -8.14
CA PHE A 336 4.77 -7.27 -9.22
C PHE A 336 4.75 -8.78 -8.97
N ARG A 337 4.42 -9.57 -10.01
CA ARG A 337 4.57 -11.03 -10.02
C ARG A 337 5.34 -11.54 -11.24
N ASP A 338 5.76 -10.64 -12.12
CA ASP A 338 6.63 -10.99 -13.25
C ASP A 338 8.06 -11.35 -12.79
N LYS A 339 8.56 -10.65 -11.76
CA LYS A 339 9.91 -10.84 -11.19
C LYS A 339 9.97 -10.69 -9.67
N TRP A 340 8.84 -10.40 -9.01
CA TRP A 340 8.73 -10.18 -7.58
C TRP A 340 7.51 -10.93 -7.03
N ASP A 341 7.45 -11.15 -5.73
CA ASP A 341 6.53 -12.13 -5.14
C ASP A 341 5.18 -11.54 -4.66
N ASN A 342 4.56 -10.68 -5.46
CA ASN A 342 3.31 -10.02 -5.10
C ASN A 342 3.44 -9.13 -3.83
N ILE A 343 4.64 -8.64 -3.58
CA ILE A 343 4.94 -7.71 -2.49
C ILE A 343 4.79 -6.30 -3.05
N ASP A 344 3.98 -5.45 -2.39
CA ASP A 344 3.98 -4.01 -2.59
C ASP A 344 5.24 -3.44 -1.94
N ASP A 345 6.10 -2.81 -2.74
CA ASP A 345 7.46 -2.43 -2.36
C ASP A 345 7.86 -1.16 -3.10
N GLY A 346 7.92 -0.06 -2.35
CA GLY A 346 8.18 1.25 -2.94
C GLY A 346 9.61 1.39 -3.49
N LEU A 347 10.61 0.83 -2.80
CA LEU A 347 12.01 0.87 -3.27
C LEU A 347 12.19 0.02 -4.53
N TYR A 348 11.61 -1.18 -4.55
CA TYR A 348 11.62 -2.06 -5.71
C TYR A 348 10.88 -1.42 -6.90
N ALA A 349 9.72 -0.81 -6.65
CA ALA A 349 8.96 -0.11 -7.69
C ALA A 349 9.78 1.02 -8.35
N GLY A 350 10.53 1.78 -7.55
CA GLY A 350 11.48 2.77 -8.08
C GLY A 350 12.58 2.14 -8.94
N LEU A 351 13.17 1.03 -8.49
CA LEU A 351 14.18 0.30 -9.27
C LEU A 351 13.63 -0.26 -10.59
N ARG A 352 12.34 -0.62 -10.68
CA ARG A 352 11.72 -1.05 -11.96
C ARG A 352 11.71 0.09 -12.99
N LEU A 353 11.50 1.35 -12.58
CA LEU A 353 11.66 2.51 -13.48
C LEU A 353 13.12 2.72 -13.87
N VAL A 354 14.04 2.62 -12.92
CA VAL A 354 15.49 2.68 -13.19
C VAL A 354 15.89 1.59 -14.19
N GLU A 355 15.38 0.37 -14.03
CA GLU A 355 15.61 -0.75 -14.97
C GLU A 355 15.13 -0.39 -16.39
N ILE A 356 13.92 0.15 -16.52
CA ILE A 356 13.36 0.54 -17.84
C ILE A 356 14.18 1.66 -18.46
N LEU A 357 14.47 2.72 -17.70
CA LEU A 357 15.22 3.87 -18.18
C LEU A 357 16.66 3.51 -18.59
N SER A 358 17.30 2.59 -17.87
CA SER A 358 18.66 2.16 -18.20
C SER A 358 18.80 1.44 -19.54
N LYS A 359 17.68 0.99 -20.12
CA LYS A 359 17.60 0.25 -21.40
C LYS A 359 17.14 1.11 -22.59
N THR A 360 16.93 2.42 -22.41
CA THR A 360 16.44 3.33 -23.43
C THR A 360 17.11 4.71 -23.32
N ASP A 361 17.20 5.42 -24.44
CA ASP A 361 17.65 6.81 -24.45
C ASP A 361 16.54 7.83 -24.14
N LYS A 362 15.29 7.36 -23.98
CA LYS A 362 14.17 8.23 -23.62
C LYS A 362 14.27 8.68 -22.16
N SER A 363 13.80 9.90 -21.89
CA SER A 363 13.54 10.33 -20.51
C SER A 363 12.23 9.73 -19.99
N LEU A 364 12.01 9.85 -18.69
CA LEU A 364 10.83 9.26 -18.04
C LEU A 364 9.52 9.85 -18.60
N SER A 365 9.44 11.16 -18.79
CA SER A 365 8.27 11.81 -19.38
C SER A 365 7.96 11.31 -20.80
N HIS A 366 9.00 11.04 -21.62
CA HIS A 366 8.86 10.54 -22.99
C HIS A 366 8.46 9.04 -23.07
N LEU A 367 8.53 8.30 -21.95
CA LEU A 367 7.94 6.94 -21.90
C LEU A 367 6.41 6.97 -21.97
N LEU A 368 5.79 8.13 -21.74
CA LEU A 368 4.35 8.36 -21.82
C LEU A 368 3.89 9.02 -23.14
N ASP A 369 4.79 9.18 -24.11
CA ASP A 369 4.42 9.74 -25.42
C ASP A 369 3.28 8.95 -26.08
N GLY A 370 2.30 9.68 -26.62
CA GLY A 370 1.15 9.12 -27.32
C GLY A 370 0.10 8.43 -26.44
N VAL A 371 0.22 8.55 -25.11
CA VAL A 371 -0.85 8.17 -24.17
C VAL A 371 -1.98 9.18 -24.26
N LYS A 372 -3.20 8.70 -24.47
CA LYS A 372 -4.39 9.55 -24.39
C LYS A 372 -4.59 10.02 -22.96
N ARG A 373 -4.70 11.34 -22.78
CA ARG A 373 -4.91 11.93 -21.46
C ARG A 373 -6.35 12.39 -21.32
N TYR A 374 -6.85 12.24 -20.11
CA TYR A 374 -8.15 12.73 -19.66
C TYR A 374 -7.94 13.76 -18.56
N TYR A 375 -8.94 14.60 -18.30
CA TYR A 375 -8.91 15.62 -17.26
C TYR A 375 -9.51 15.06 -15.96
N ALA A 376 -8.66 14.70 -15.02
CA ALA A 376 -9.08 14.14 -13.74
C ALA A 376 -9.11 15.21 -12.64
N SER A 377 -10.08 15.10 -11.72
CA SER A 377 -10.03 15.82 -10.46
C SER A 377 -8.97 15.22 -9.55
N PRO A 378 -8.46 15.94 -8.53
CA PRO A 378 -7.83 15.30 -7.38
C PRO A 378 -8.78 14.29 -6.72
N GLU A 379 -8.23 13.39 -5.89
CA GLU A 379 -9.05 12.59 -4.98
C GLU A 379 -9.63 13.52 -3.90
N LEU A 380 -10.96 13.62 -3.84
CA LEU A 380 -11.67 14.45 -2.89
C LEU A 380 -12.01 13.60 -1.66
N ILE A 381 -11.55 14.04 -0.47
CA ILE A 381 -11.87 13.40 0.80
C ILE A 381 -12.94 14.23 1.50
N ILE A 382 -14.13 13.66 1.64
CA ILE A 382 -15.30 14.32 2.22
C ILE A 382 -15.57 13.69 3.58
N LYS A 383 -15.55 14.48 4.65
CA LYS A 383 -15.82 14.03 6.01
C LYS A 383 -17.23 13.46 6.12
N SER A 384 -17.37 12.33 6.78
CA SER A 384 -18.62 11.65 7.04
C SER A 384 -18.55 10.93 8.41
N THR A 385 -19.47 10.02 8.67
CA THR A 385 -19.40 9.05 9.76
C THR A 385 -19.41 7.64 9.20
N ASP A 386 -19.06 6.66 10.02
CA ASP A 386 -19.03 5.27 9.58
C ASP A 386 -20.44 4.76 9.16
N ASP A 387 -21.52 5.32 9.73
CA ASP A 387 -22.90 4.98 9.36
C ASP A 387 -23.41 5.76 8.12
N GLU A 388 -23.11 7.08 8.05
CA GLU A 388 -23.63 7.93 7.00
C GLU A 388 -22.96 7.70 5.65
N LYS A 389 -21.65 7.37 5.63
CA LYS A 389 -20.93 7.14 4.36
C LYS A 389 -21.59 6.09 3.49
N PHE A 390 -22.11 5.01 4.08
CA PHE A 390 -22.79 3.95 3.31
C PHE A 390 -24.16 4.37 2.80
N LYS A 391 -24.91 5.20 3.55
CA LYS A 391 -26.20 5.75 3.09
C LYS A 391 -26.02 6.67 1.87
N VAL A 392 -24.95 7.46 1.86
CA VAL A 392 -24.61 8.27 0.68
C VAL A 392 -24.31 7.40 -0.53
N ILE A 393 -23.55 6.31 -0.38
CA ILE A 393 -23.27 5.39 -1.48
C ILE A 393 -24.56 4.79 -2.04
N GLU A 394 -25.48 4.35 -1.20
CA GLU A 394 -26.78 3.82 -1.63
C GLU A 394 -27.63 4.89 -2.35
N LYS A 395 -27.62 6.14 -1.88
CA LYS A 395 -28.29 7.28 -2.54
C LYS A 395 -27.73 7.51 -3.95
N VAL A 396 -26.40 7.51 -4.09
CA VAL A 396 -25.74 7.68 -5.40
C VAL A 396 -26.06 6.50 -6.33
N LYS A 397 -26.06 5.28 -5.81
CA LYS A 397 -26.41 4.06 -6.57
C LYS A 397 -27.83 4.12 -7.11
N GLU A 398 -28.78 4.50 -6.26
CA GLU A 398 -30.17 4.65 -6.67
C GLU A 398 -30.35 5.77 -7.70
N TYR A 399 -29.66 6.91 -7.54
CA TYR A 399 -29.65 7.96 -8.54
C TYR A 399 -29.17 7.48 -9.91
N CYS A 400 -28.03 6.76 -9.95
CA CYS A 400 -27.49 6.19 -11.18
C CYS A 400 -28.49 5.22 -11.84
N ARG A 401 -29.18 4.39 -11.03
CA ARG A 401 -30.22 3.46 -11.52
C ARG A 401 -31.37 4.22 -12.16
N GLN A 402 -31.87 5.29 -11.53
CA GLN A 402 -32.97 6.11 -12.06
C GLN A 402 -32.58 6.83 -13.36
N LYS A 403 -31.32 7.23 -13.51
CA LYS A 403 -30.78 7.85 -14.72
C LYS A 403 -30.43 6.86 -15.83
N GLY A 404 -30.38 5.57 -15.52
CA GLY A 404 -29.95 4.53 -16.46
C GLY A 404 -28.45 4.59 -16.76
N TYR A 405 -27.64 5.09 -15.83
CA TYR A 405 -26.17 5.14 -15.98
C TYR A 405 -25.58 3.75 -15.83
N GLN A 406 -24.53 3.48 -16.62
CA GLN A 406 -23.76 2.26 -16.45
C GLN A 406 -22.86 2.41 -15.21
N VAL A 407 -22.88 1.42 -14.33
CA VAL A 407 -22.20 1.46 -13.03
C VAL A 407 -21.33 0.22 -12.84
N ASN A 408 -20.09 0.43 -12.38
CA ASN A 408 -19.30 -0.58 -11.71
C ASN A 408 -19.41 -0.34 -10.19
N ASP A 409 -19.98 -1.29 -9.47
CA ASP A 409 -20.30 -1.20 -8.04
C ASP A 409 -19.40 -2.09 -7.15
N ILE A 410 -18.24 -2.47 -7.66
CA ILE A 410 -17.30 -3.36 -6.94
C ILE A 410 -16.71 -2.70 -5.69
N ASP A 411 -16.60 -1.34 -5.69
CA ASP A 411 -16.14 -0.55 -4.55
C ASP A 411 -16.78 0.85 -4.58
N GLY A 412 -17.99 0.96 -4.01
CA GLY A 412 -18.79 2.16 -4.10
C GLY A 412 -19.58 2.22 -5.42
N VAL A 413 -19.59 3.38 -6.05
CA VAL A 413 -20.27 3.63 -7.33
C VAL A 413 -19.34 4.32 -8.30
N ARG A 414 -18.88 3.62 -9.32
CA ARG A 414 -18.20 4.22 -10.47
C ARG A 414 -19.15 4.24 -11.66
N ALA A 415 -19.72 5.41 -11.95
CA ALA A 415 -20.61 5.64 -13.08
C ALA A 415 -19.79 6.00 -14.31
N GLU A 416 -20.00 5.27 -15.43
CA GLU A 416 -19.25 5.44 -16.67
C GLU A 416 -20.10 6.21 -17.70
N PHE A 417 -19.48 7.17 -18.38
CA PHE A 417 -20.09 7.99 -19.42
C PHE A 417 -19.25 7.95 -20.69
N ASN A 418 -19.82 8.29 -21.82
CA ASN A 418 -19.08 8.43 -23.10
C ASN A 418 -17.96 9.48 -23.00
N ASN A 419 -18.15 10.50 -22.15
CA ASN A 419 -17.28 11.65 -22.00
C ASN A 419 -16.57 11.70 -20.64
N GLY A 420 -16.57 10.64 -19.84
CA GLY A 420 -15.88 10.58 -18.55
C GLY A 420 -16.45 9.56 -17.59
N TRP A 421 -16.13 9.69 -16.30
CA TRP A 421 -16.67 8.87 -15.23
C TRP A 421 -16.71 9.63 -13.90
N ALA A 422 -17.56 9.17 -13.00
CA ALA A 422 -17.64 9.61 -11.61
C ALA A 422 -17.44 8.45 -10.66
N LEU A 423 -16.62 8.61 -9.62
CA LEU A 423 -16.46 7.66 -8.53
C LEU A 423 -16.90 8.30 -7.21
N VAL A 424 -17.77 7.63 -6.47
CA VAL A 424 -18.12 7.94 -5.08
C VAL A 424 -18.06 6.65 -4.28
N ARG A 425 -17.19 6.59 -3.26
CA ARG A 425 -16.97 5.38 -2.46
C ARG A 425 -16.80 5.70 -0.96
N ALA A 426 -17.18 4.74 -0.13
CA ALA A 426 -16.88 4.79 1.30
C ALA A 426 -15.40 4.43 1.54
N SER A 427 -14.69 5.23 2.33
CA SER A 427 -13.31 4.90 2.72
C SER A 427 -13.28 3.62 3.57
N ASN A 428 -12.32 2.72 3.29
CA ASN A 428 -12.08 1.51 4.09
C ASN A 428 -11.29 1.79 5.38
N THR A 429 -10.58 2.92 5.45
CA THR A 429 -9.65 3.24 6.54
C THR A 429 -10.11 4.35 7.46
N GLY A 430 -11.18 5.06 7.13
CA GLY A 430 -11.68 6.17 7.93
C GLY A 430 -13.15 6.50 7.69
N PRO A 431 -13.73 7.41 8.52
CA PRO A 431 -15.11 7.86 8.41
C PRO A 431 -15.27 8.92 7.31
N ASN A 432 -14.84 8.61 6.09
CA ASN A 432 -14.82 9.53 4.97
C ASN A 432 -15.48 8.89 3.74
N ILE A 433 -15.97 9.76 2.84
CA ILE A 433 -16.30 9.43 1.47
C ILE A 433 -15.15 9.91 0.59
N THR A 434 -14.75 9.10 -0.35
CA THR A 434 -13.79 9.45 -1.39
C THR A 434 -14.53 9.65 -2.71
N ALA A 435 -14.29 10.77 -3.38
CA ALA A 435 -14.83 11.03 -4.71
C ALA A 435 -13.72 11.42 -5.69
N ARG A 436 -13.83 10.98 -6.95
CA ARG A 436 -12.95 11.37 -8.05
C ARG A 436 -13.75 11.41 -9.35
N PHE A 437 -13.40 12.35 -10.20
CA PHE A 437 -14.10 12.62 -11.46
C PHE A 437 -13.10 12.75 -12.60
N GLU A 438 -13.48 12.30 -13.79
CA GLU A 438 -12.65 12.42 -14.98
C GLU A 438 -13.53 12.73 -16.19
N GLY A 439 -13.05 13.60 -17.08
CA GLY A 439 -13.72 13.98 -18.31
C GLY A 439 -12.80 13.95 -19.51
N VAL A 440 -13.38 13.86 -20.71
CA VAL A 440 -12.65 14.02 -21.99
C VAL A 440 -12.14 15.44 -22.14
N THR A 441 -12.89 16.42 -21.60
CA THR A 441 -12.50 17.82 -21.46
C THR A 441 -12.62 18.28 -20.01
N GLU A 442 -12.09 19.46 -19.68
CA GLU A 442 -12.25 20.05 -18.35
C GLU A 442 -13.72 20.32 -18.04
N GLU A 443 -14.46 20.82 -19.03
CA GLU A 443 -15.89 21.10 -18.91
C GLU A 443 -16.71 19.83 -18.65
N ASP A 444 -16.34 18.69 -19.28
CA ASP A 444 -16.98 17.41 -19.02
C ASP A 444 -16.73 16.95 -17.58
N ARG A 445 -15.47 17.04 -17.12
CA ARG A 445 -15.11 16.71 -15.73
C ARG A 445 -15.89 17.57 -14.74
N ASP A 446 -15.93 18.88 -14.94
CA ASP A 446 -16.56 19.84 -14.02
C ASP A 446 -18.07 19.58 -13.94
N ARG A 447 -18.72 19.33 -15.07
CA ARG A 447 -20.15 18.98 -15.11
C ARG A 447 -20.45 17.66 -14.39
N ILE A 448 -19.64 16.62 -14.62
CA ILE A 448 -19.78 15.34 -13.94
C ILE A 448 -19.56 15.53 -12.42
N GLN A 449 -18.54 16.29 -12.05
CA GLN A 449 -18.27 16.61 -10.65
C GLN A 449 -19.42 17.35 -9.98
N GLU A 450 -19.95 18.40 -10.59
CA GLU A 450 -21.07 19.17 -10.06
C GLU A 450 -22.31 18.28 -9.84
N GLU A 451 -22.65 17.43 -10.82
CA GLU A 451 -23.79 16.51 -10.74
C GLU A 451 -23.67 15.55 -9.54
N PHE A 452 -22.49 14.92 -9.34
CA PHE A 452 -22.33 13.91 -8.29
C PHE A 452 -22.05 14.53 -6.91
N MET A 453 -21.36 15.66 -6.84
CA MET A 453 -21.16 16.37 -5.56
C MET A 453 -22.49 16.88 -4.96
N ALA A 454 -23.49 17.16 -5.76
CA ALA A 454 -24.84 17.50 -5.28
C ALA A 454 -25.57 16.32 -4.58
N LEU A 455 -25.07 15.12 -4.71
CA LEU A 455 -25.63 13.92 -4.08
C LEU A 455 -25.00 13.58 -2.73
N ILE A 456 -23.79 14.09 -2.47
CA ILE A 456 -23.00 13.86 -1.26
C ILE A 456 -23.35 14.90 -0.22
#